data_c49edd4a3581bcb3617adc50cb1799e8
#
_entry.id   c49edd4a3581bcb3617adc50cb1799e8
#
_cell.length_a   1.000
_cell.length_b   1.000
_cell.length_c   1.000
_cell.angle_alpha   90.00
_cell.angle_beta   90.00
_cell.angle_gamma   90.00
#
_symmetry.space_group_name_H-M   'P 1'
#
loop_
_entity.id
_entity.type
_entity.pdbx_description
1 polymer ?
#
loop_
_entity_poly.entity_id
_entity_poly.type
_entity_poly.pdbx_seq_one_letter_code
_entity_poly.pdbx_strand_id
1 'polypeptide(L)'
;KENKSAEIIINVSATDTKDAETVKLELDKKTVESIVKDTEATVTVKTPAGEINLDKETLKQIAGEASGNKISIEITKVSKPEEAQKSLVGANGQIFKLAVKSGNKVISKFKGTVTVRLAVPAALKDKNIAAVHIEGSVLEKLEGRRITQNKVEFYEFKTPHFSEFALVDTAEVKLDSDDKNDSADKAKSLIKELKLKAVSSKTAKKNVKVTVKMNSKNNTLIKELSDMGYTVKYRYYRSVKKASKYTAVKTKNTKTYINTKGKRGSKYYYKVRAVVYDGDKVISQSALKQCKYAVRTWSK
;
A
#
# COMPACT_ATOMS: atom_id res chain seq x y z
N LYS A 1 -24.60 -11.42 -26.08
CA LYS A 1 -25.36 -11.16 -24.82
C LYS A 1 -24.41 -10.40 -23.90
N GLU A 2 -24.66 -9.11 -23.68
CA GLU A 2 -23.96 -8.35 -22.64
C GLU A 2 -24.35 -8.94 -21.29
N ASN A 3 -23.38 -9.48 -20.56
CA ASN A 3 -23.54 -9.85 -19.16
C ASN A 3 -23.66 -8.55 -18.35
N LYS A 4 -24.88 -8.04 -18.20
CA LYS A 4 -25.16 -6.98 -17.24
C LYS A 4 -25.01 -7.59 -15.85
N SER A 5 -24.00 -7.14 -15.11
CA SER A 5 -23.82 -7.45 -13.70
C SER A 5 -25.07 -6.99 -12.96
N ALA A 6 -25.83 -7.90 -12.41
CA ALA A 6 -26.99 -7.58 -11.57
C ALA A 6 -26.49 -7.05 -10.21
N GLU A 7 -27.22 -6.09 -9.63
CA GLU A 7 -26.97 -5.60 -8.29
C GLU A 7 -28.19 -5.90 -7.42
N ILE A 8 -27.99 -6.56 -6.29
CA ILE A 8 -29.01 -6.79 -5.28
C ILE A 8 -28.85 -5.70 -4.22
N ILE A 9 -29.83 -4.83 -4.10
CA ILE A 9 -29.84 -3.73 -3.12
C ILE A 9 -30.70 -4.10 -1.94
N ILE A 10 -30.12 -4.10 -0.74
CA ILE A 10 -30.81 -4.28 0.52
C ILE A 10 -30.81 -2.95 1.26
N ASN A 11 -31.96 -2.34 1.37
CA ASN A 11 -32.13 -1.05 2.00
C ASN A 11 -32.58 -1.21 3.46
N VAL A 12 -31.71 -0.80 4.39
CA VAL A 12 -31.96 -0.81 5.85
C VAL A 12 -32.13 0.64 6.34
N SER A 13 -32.69 1.50 5.52
CA SER A 13 -32.91 2.92 5.81
C SER A 13 -34.31 3.17 6.41
N ALA A 14 -34.74 2.35 7.34
CA ALA A 14 -35.99 2.61 8.01
C ALA A 14 -35.90 3.82 8.95
N THR A 15 -37.04 4.43 9.23
CA THR A 15 -37.20 5.55 10.19
C THR A 15 -36.57 5.19 11.55
N ASP A 16 -36.60 3.91 11.91
CA ASP A 16 -36.15 3.37 13.19
C ASP A 16 -34.60 3.27 13.31
N THR A 17 -33.86 3.45 12.22
CA THR A 17 -32.38 3.36 12.23
C THR A 17 -31.67 4.70 12.06
N LYS A 18 -32.43 5.81 11.90
CA LYS A 18 -31.87 7.14 11.59
C LYS A 18 -30.83 7.61 12.61
N ASP A 19 -31.09 7.36 13.89
CA ASP A 19 -30.25 7.76 15.02
C ASP A 19 -29.50 6.58 15.65
N ALA A 20 -29.59 5.39 15.03
CA ALA A 20 -28.90 4.21 15.53
C ALA A 20 -27.38 4.34 15.36
N GLU A 21 -26.63 4.08 16.42
CA GLU A 21 -25.17 3.99 16.35
C GLU A 21 -24.71 2.79 15.52
N THR A 22 -25.42 1.66 15.63
CA THR A 22 -25.11 0.44 14.87
C THR A 22 -26.32 0.00 14.08
N VAL A 23 -26.12 -0.19 12.80
CA VAL A 23 -27.09 -0.85 11.91
C VAL A 23 -26.55 -2.22 11.55
N LYS A 24 -27.34 -3.25 11.81
CA LYS A 24 -27.02 -4.66 11.57
C LYS A 24 -27.98 -5.25 10.57
N LEU A 25 -27.47 -5.82 9.48
CA LEU A 25 -28.21 -6.65 8.54
C LEU A 25 -27.84 -8.11 8.80
N GLU A 26 -28.85 -8.98 8.99
CA GLU A 26 -28.67 -10.43 9.05
C GLU A 26 -29.20 -11.11 7.78
N LEU A 27 -28.38 -11.92 7.17
CA LEU A 27 -28.71 -12.76 6.02
C LEU A 27 -28.56 -14.24 6.39
N ASP A 28 -29.41 -15.08 5.86
CA ASP A 28 -29.20 -16.53 5.96
C ASP A 28 -28.03 -16.94 5.07
N LYS A 29 -27.14 -17.76 5.61
CA LYS A 29 -25.96 -18.28 4.86
C LYS A 29 -26.38 -18.92 3.55
N LYS A 30 -27.45 -19.72 3.55
CA LYS A 30 -28.00 -20.37 2.34
C LYS A 30 -28.39 -19.35 1.27
N THR A 31 -28.97 -18.22 1.66
CA THR A 31 -29.31 -17.14 0.73
C THR A 31 -28.05 -16.58 0.05
N VAL A 32 -26.99 -16.31 0.82
CA VAL A 32 -25.72 -15.82 0.26
C VAL A 32 -25.08 -16.88 -0.64
N GLU A 33 -25.12 -18.16 -0.26
CA GLU A 33 -24.63 -19.28 -1.09
C GLU A 33 -25.39 -19.38 -2.42
N SER A 34 -26.71 -19.21 -2.41
CA SER A 34 -27.53 -19.22 -3.63
C SER A 34 -27.21 -18.03 -4.53
N ILE A 35 -27.06 -16.81 -3.98
CA ILE A 35 -26.64 -15.64 -4.74
C ILE A 35 -25.30 -15.90 -5.45
N VAL A 36 -24.32 -16.42 -4.73
CA VAL A 36 -22.98 -16.74 -5.26
C VAL A 36 -23.03 -17.81 -6.35
N LYS A 37 -23.84 -18.85 -6.15
CA LYS A 37 -23.95 -20.00 -7.07
C LYS A 37 -24.71 -19.66 -8.35
N ASP A 38 -25.83 -18.97 -8.22
CA ASP A 38 -26.84 -18.86 -9.26
C ASP A 38 -26.76 -17.51 -10.03
N THR A 39 -25.94 -16.55 -9.56
CA THR A 39 -25.84 -15.21 -10.15
C THR A 39 -24.40 -14.69 -10.23
N GLU A 40 -24.20 -13.64 -11.05
CA GLU A 40 -23.01 -12.78 -11.05
C GLU A 40 -23.29 -11.45 -10.31
N ALA A 41 -24.28 -11.42 -9.43
CA ALA A 41 -24.70 -10.19 -8.76
C ALA A 41 -23.71 -9.75 -7.69
N THR A 42 -23.62 -8.43 -7.52
CA THR A 42 -23.09 -7.80 -6.31
C THR A 42 -24.19 -7.57 -5.30
N VAL A 43 -23.87 -7.48 -4.03
CA VAL A 43 -24.84 -7.14 -2.97
C VAL A 43 -24.46 -5.80 -2.36
N THR A 44 -25.39 -4.84 -2.41
CA THR A 44 -25.23 -3.52 -1.79
C THR A 44 -26.15 -3.42 -0.58
N VAL A 45 -25.57 -3.20 0.59
CA VAL A 45 -26.27 -2.89 1.84
C VAL A 45 -26.27 -1.38 2.02
N LYS A 46 -27.46 -0.77 2.09
CA LYS A 46 -27.65 0.67 2.30
C LYS A 46 -28.17 0.94 3.70
N THR A 47 -27.51 1.85 4.40
CA THR A 47 -27.90 2.31 5.74
C THR A 47 -27.79 3.83 5.84
N PRO A 48 -28.36 4.48 6.87
CA PRO A 48 -28.17 5.92 7.09
C PRO A 48 -26.70 6.32 7.33
N ALA A 49 -25.88 5.42 7.86
CA ALA A 49 -24.46 5.66 8.11
C ALA A 49 -23.59 5.51 6.84
N GLY A 50 -24.07 4.76 5.85
CA GLY A 50 -23.33 4.50 4.62
C GLY A 50 -23.81 3.27 3.86
N GLU A 51 -23.08 2.94 2.81
CA GLU A 51 -23.36 1.82 1.91
C GLU A 51 -22.12 0.90 1.83
N ILE A 52 -22.36 -0.41 1.77
CA ILE A 52 -21.35 -1.43 1.53
C ILE A 52 -21.74 -2.23 0.30
N ASN A 53 -20.92 -2.22 -0.73
CA ASN A 53 -21.08 -3.08 -1.90
C ASN A 53 -20.05 -4.21 -1.84
N LEU A 54 -20.56 -5.45 -1.87
CA LEU A 54 -19.80 -6.69 -1.83
C LEU A 54 -19.79 -7.32 -3.21
N ASP A 55 -18.63 -7.56 -3.77
CA ASP A 55 -18.50 -8.31 -5.02
C ASP A 55 -18.69 -9.82 -4.81
N LYS A 56 -18.84 -10.56 -5.90
CA LYS A 56 -19.07 -12.01 -5.88
C LYS A 56 -17.96 -12.78 -5.15
N GLU A 57 -16.69 -12.39 -5.32
CA GLU A 57 -15.57 -13.07 -4.67
C GLU A 57 -15.60 -12.87 -3.15
N THR A 58 -15.93 -11.66 -2.71
CA THR A 58 -16.14 -11.34 -1.29
C THR A 58 -17.30 -12.14 -0.70
N LEU A 59 -18.45 -12.18 -1.39
CA LEU A 59 -19.63 -12.96 -0.96
C LEU A 59 -19.32 -14.46 -0.87
N LYS A 60 -18.60 -15.01 -1.85
CA LYS A 60 -18.16 -16.40 -1.86
C LYS A 60 -17.26 -16.72 -0.67
N GLN A 61 -16.31 -15.84 -0.36
CA GLN A 61 -15.47 -16.01 0.80
C GLN A 61 -16.24 -15.93 2.10
N ILE A 62 -17.12 -14.93 2.27
CA ILE A 62 -17.96 -14.77 3.45
C ILE A 62 -18.81 -16.02 3.68
N ALA A 63 -19.50 -16.54 2.65
CA ALA A 63 -20.29 -17.75 2.74
C ALA A 63 -19.45 -18.99 3.11
N GLY A 64 -18.26 -19.11 2.49
CA GLY A 64 -17.35 -20.23 2.76
C GLY A 64 -16.72 -20.20 4.16
N GLU A 65 -16.49 -19.00 4.71
CA GLU A 65 -15.93 -18.83 6.05
C GLU A 65 -16.95 -18.77 7.18
N ALA A 66 -18.22 -18.61 6.85
CA ALA A 66 -19.30 -18.51 7.83
C ALA A 66 -19.41 -19.80 8.67
N SER A 67 -19.29 -19.66 9.99
CA SER A 67 -19.37 -20.74 10.97
C SER A 67 -20.80 -21.03 11.46
N GLY A 68 -21.73 -20.11 11.26
CA GLY A 68 -23.14 -20.21 11.64
C GLY A 68 -24.09 -20.19 10.45
N ASN A 69 -25.38 -20.33 10.72
CA ASN A 69 -26.43 -20.28 9.69
C ASN A 69 -26.78 -18.85 9.25
N LYS A 70 -26.29 -17.84 9.99
CA LYS A 70 -26.53 -16.43 9.71
C LYS A 70 -25.21 -15.70 9.51
N ILE A 71 -25.23 -14.72 8.63
CA ILE A 71 -24.16 -13.77 8.35
C ILE A 71 -24.69 -12.39 8.69
N SER A 72 -24.01 -11.67 9.59
CA SER A 72 -24.35 -10.29 9.89
C SER A 72 -23.33 -9.34 9.27
N ILE A 73 -23.85 -8.27 8.67
CA ILE A 73 -23.06 -7.13 8.16
C ILE A 73 -23.43 -5.94 9.02
N GLU A 74 -22.42 -5.32 9.65
CA GLU A 74 -22.62 -4.27 10.64
C GLU A 74 -21.89 -3.00 10.21
N ILE A 75 -22.59 -1.86 10.31
CA ILE A 75 -22.00 -0.51 10.20
C ILE A 75 -22.31 0.19 11.52
N THR A 76 -21.27 0.58 12.25
CA THR A 76 -21.39 1.36 13.47
C THR A 76 -20.82 2.75 13.23
N LYS A 77 -21.62 3.79 13.48
CA LYS A 77 -21.16 5.16 13.60
C LYS A 77 -20.81 5.43 15.06
N VAL A 78 -19.55 5.69 15.36
CA VAL A 78 -19.10 5.94 16.73
C VAL A 78 -19.42 7.40 17.10
N SER A 79 -20.43 7.60 17.96
CA SER A 79 -20.88 8.93 18.39
C SER A 79 -20.06 9.45 19.57
N LYS A 80 -19.45 8.55 20.36
CA LYS A 80 -18.60 8.90 21.52
C LYS A 80 -17.27 8.16 21.43
N PRO A 81 -16.33 8.65 20.59
CA PRO A 81 -14.99 8.06 20.53
C PRO A 81 -14.23 8.32 21.82
N GLU A 82 -13.29 7.44 22.15
CA GLU A 82 -12.33 7.66 23.25
C GLU A 82 -11.47 8.89 22.95
N GLU A 83 -10.96 9.56 24.00
CA GLU A 83 -10.15 10.78 23.83
C GLU A 83 -8.94 10.58 22.91
N ALA A 84 -8.30 9.41 22.99
CA ALA A 84 -7.19 9.06 22.09
C ALA A 84 -7.64 8.99 20.61
N GLN A 85 -8.79 8.38 20.34
CA GLN A 85 -9.37 8.31 19.01
C GLN A 85 -9.83 9.67 18.51
N LYS A 86 -10.43 10.48 19.39
CA LYS A 86 -10.85 11.84 19.07
C LYS A 86 -9.66 12.74 18.72
N SER A 87 -8.58 12.65 19.50
CA SER A 87 -7.33 13.36 19.19
C SER A 87 -6.70 12.92 17.86
N LEU A 88 -6.85 11.65 17.52
CA LEU A 88 -6.30 11.09 16.30
C LEU A 88 -7.04 11.55 15.03
N VAL A 89 -8.38 11.56 15.05
CA VAL A 89 -9.23 11.88 13.88
C VAL A 89 -9.58 13.36 13.76
N GLY A 90 -9.17 14.19 14.69
CA GLY A 90 -9.49 15.63 14.73
C GLY A 90 -10.89 15.92 15.30
N ALA A 91 -11.15 17.21 15.55
CA ALA A 91 -12.38 17.65 16.21
C ALA A 91 -13.66 17.34 15.40
N ASN A 92 -13.55 17.37 14.07
CA ASN A 92 -14.67 17.12 13.13
C ASN A 92 -14.69 15.70 12.58
N GLY A 93 -13.69 14.88 12.89
CA GLY A 93 -13.57 13.52 12.39
C GLY A 93 -14.68 12.60 12.88
N GLN A 94 -15.16 11.71 11.99
CA GLN A 94 -16.18 10.73 12.32
C GLN A 94 -15.66 9.32 12.11
N ILE A 95 -15.70 8.50 13.16
CA ILE A 95 -15.26 7.10 13.13
C ILE A 95 -16.43 6.19 12.78
N PHE A 96 -16.15 5.18 11.96
CA PHE A 96 -17.06 4.12 11.57
C PHE A 96 -16.38 2.75 11.80
N LYS A 97 -17.11 1.80 12.35
CA LYS A 97 -16.65 0.41 12.49
C LYS A 97 -17.46 -0.46 11.53
N LEU A 98 -16.76 -1.20 10.69
CA LEU A 98 -17.36 -2.13 9.75
C LEU A 98 -17.02 -3.56 10.17
N ALA A 99 -18.01 -4.46 10.18
CA ALA A 99 -17.79 -5.84 10.53
C ALA A 99 -18.68 -6.79 9.74
N VAL A 100 -18.16 -7.97 9.43
CA VAL A 100 -18.93 -9.14 9.02
C VAL A 100 -18.71 -10.22 10.05
N LYS A 101 -19.82 -10.81 10.55
CA LYS A 101 -19.77 -11.86 11.57
C LYS A 101 -20.64 -13.04 11.15
N SER A 102 -20.26 -14.24 11.58
CA SER A 102 -21.11 -15.43 11.49
C SER A 102 -20.89 -16.29 12.74
N GLY A 103 -21.91 -16.40 13.59
CA GLY A 103 -21.74 -16.92 14.94
C GLY A 103 -20.71 -16.08 15.71
N ASN A 104 -19.73 -16.74 16.31
CA ASN A 104 -18.64 -16.07 17.04
C ASN A 104 -17.45 -15.67 16.15
N LYS A 105 -17.51 -15.98 14.85
CA LYS A 105 -16.41 -15.68 13.91
C LYS A 105 -16.58 -14.30 13.30
N VAL A 106 -15.52 -13.50 13.35
CA VAL A 106 -15.37 -12.24 12.59
C VAL A 106 -14.65 -12.55 11.30
N ILE A 107 -15.18 -12.08 10.17
CA ILE A 107 -14.60 -12.20 8.83
C ILE A 107 -14.20 -10.80 8.41
N SER A 108 -12.91 -10.48 8.50
CA SER A 108 -12.41 -9.10 8.32
C SER A 108 -11.53 -8.89 7.10
N LYS A 109 -10.98 -9.94 6.49
CA LYS A 109 -10.12 -9.84 5.31
C LYS A 109 -10.77 -10.52 4.12
N PHE A 110 -10.73 -9.88 2.96
CA PHE A 110 -11.41 -10.34 1.74
C PHE A 110 -10.43 -10.54 0.60
N LYS A 111 -10.68 -11.54 -0.23
CA LYS A 111 -9.94 -11.76 -1.49
C LYS A 111 -10.44 -10.83 -2.60
N GLY A 112 -11.74 -10.51 -2.55
CA GLY A 112 -12.37 -9.53 -3.42
C GLY A 112 -12.18 -8.11 -2.92
N THR A 113 -12.90 -7.18 -3.54
CA THR A 113 -12.87 -5.76 -3.20
C THR A 113 -14.23 -5.31 -2.69
N VAL A 114 -14.26 -4.70 -1.51
CA VAL A 114 -15.44 -4.06 -0.98
C VAL A 114 -15.42 -2.58 -1.33
N THR A 115 -16.50 -2.08 -1.94
CA THR A 115 -16.69 -0.63 -2.10
C THR A 115 -17.52 -0.13 -0.93
N VAL A 116 -16.97 0.86 -0.21
CA VAL A 116 -17.59 1.50 0.94
C VAL A 116 -17.91 2.94 0.60
N ARG A 117 -19.11 3.39 0.97
CA ARG A 117 -19.56 4.77 0.87
C ARG A 117 -20.02 5.22 2.24
N LEU A 118 -19.25 6.06 2.90
CA LEU A 118 -19.62 6.62 4.20
C LEU A 118 -20.33 7.95 4.01
N ALA A 119 -21.46 8.15 4.70
CA ALA A 119 -22.19 9.40 4.65
C ALA A 119 -21.33 10.53 5.26
N VAL A 120 -21.16 11.62 4.52
CA VAL A 120 -20.35 12.76 4.97
C VAL A 120 -21.09 13.54 6.07
N PRO A 121 -20.54 13.61 7.30
CA PRO A 121 -21.14 14.38 8.37
C PRO A 121 -21.26 15.86 8.05
N ALA A 122 -22.23 16.54 8.63
CA ALA A 122 -22.44 17.98 8.41
C ALA A 122 -21.18 18.81 8.71
N ALA A 123 -20.43 18.46 9.76
CA ALA A 123 -19.19 19.13 10.15
C ALA A 123 -18.06 19.02 9.10
N LEU A 124 -18.15 18.07 8.18
CA LEU A 124 -17.14 17.80 7.14
C LEU A 124 -17.57 18.21 5.73
N LYS A 125 -18.78 18.72 5.52
CA LYS A 125 -19.30 19.01 4.17
C LYS A 125 -18.43 19.98 3.38
N ASP A 126 -17.99 21.07 4.02
CA ASP A 126 -17.21 22.13 3.36
C ASP A 126 -15.70 21.99 3.60
N LYS A 127 -15.26 20.81 4.05
CA LYS A 127 -13.86 20.53 4.38
C LYS A 127 -13.18 19.74 3.29
N ASN A 128 -11.87 19.80 3.24
CA ASN A 128 -11.07 18.87 2.44
C ASN A 128 -10.92 17.56 3.21
N ILE A 129 -11.66 16.52 2.79
CA ILE A 129 -11.75 15.29 3.56
C ILE A 129 -11.03 14.11 2.89
N ALA A 130 -10.62 13.18 3.73
CA ALA A 130 -10.16 11.86 3.32
C ALA A 130 -10.84 10.77 4.14
N ALA A 131 -10.99 9.58 3.54
CA ALA A 131 -11.22 8.36 4.30
C ALA A 131 -9.88 7.81 4.78
N VAL A 132 -9.83 7.35 6.02
CA VAL A 132 -8.65 6.74 6.61
C VAL A 132 -9.00 5.41 7.27
N HIS A 133 -8.07 4.47 7.24
CA HIS A 133 -8.06 3.28 8.07
C HIS A 133 -7.31 3.60 9.37
N ILE A 134 -7.89 3.21 10.50
CA ILE A 134 -7.29 3.42 11.82
C ILE A 134 -6.58 2.13 12.24
N GLU A 135 -5.25 2.18 12.38
CA GLU A 135 -4.44 1.08 12.92
C GLU A 135 -3.62 1.58 14.12
N GLY A 136 -4.12 1.30 15.33
CA GLY A 136 -3.54 1.84 16.57
C GLY A 136 -3.56 3.37 16.61
N SER A 137 -2.41 4.00 16.52
CA SER A 137 -2.25 5.47 16.50
C SER A 137 -1.93 6.04 15.10
N VAL A 138 -2.09 5.24 14.05
CA VAL A 138 -1.78 5.60 12.66
C VAL A 138 -3.06 5.76 11.86
N LEU A 139 -3.10 6.80 11.01
CA LEU A 139 -4.15 7.05 10.02
C LEU A 139 -3.60 6.77 8.62
N GLU A 140 -3.93 5.60 8.08
CA GLU A 140 -3.60 5.25 6.70
C GLU A 140 -4.65 5.83 5.76
N LYS A 141 -4.26 6.79 4.90
CA LYS A 141 -5.14 7.39 3.92
C LYS A 141 -5.54 6.39 2.85
N LEU A 142 -6.83 6.35 2.57
CA LEU A 142 -7.40 5.52 1.52
C LEU A 142 -7.65 6.36 0.26
N GLU A 143 -7.37 5.78 -0.90
CA GLU A 143 -7.78 6.37 -2.17
C GLU A 143 -9.30 6.36 -2.28
N GLY A 144 -9.88 7.52 -2.49
CA GLY A 144 -11.33 7.67 -2.56
C GLY A 144 -11.76 9.02 -3.12
N ARG A 145 -13.07 9.22 -3.20
CA ARG A 145 -13.66 10.44 -3.75
C ARG A 145 -15.00 10.75 -3.13
N ARG A 146 -15.36 12.03 -3.13
CA ARG A 146 -16.73 12.46 -2.84
C ARG A 146 -17.67 12.09 -3.98
N ILE A 147 -18.86 11.65 -3.64
CA ILE A 147 -19.98 11.42 -4.56
C ILE A 147 -21.27 11.92 -3.93
N THR A 148 -22.23 12.31 -4.76
CA THR A 148 -23.57 12.71 -4.30
C THR A 148 -24.60 11.76 -4.91
N GLN A 149 -25.41 11.14 -4.07
CA GLN A 149 -26.55 10.30 -4.48
C GLN A 149 -27.80 10.74 -3.72
N ASN A 150 -28.90 10.94 -4.43
CA ASN A 150 -30.20 11.31 -3.81
C ASN A 150 -30.09 12.50 -2.82
N LYS A 151 -29.31 13.52 -3.13
CA LYS A 151 -29.02 14.70 -2.29
C LYS A 151 -28.22 14.39 -1.01
N VAL A 152 -27.74 13.18 -0.84
CA VAL A 152 -26.82 12.79 0.25
C VAL A 152 -25.40 12.71 -0.29
N GLU A 153 -24.48 13.32 0.43
CA GLU A 153 -23.04 13.29 0.11
C GLU A 153 -22.38 12.12 0.80
N PHE A 154 -21.59 11.36 0.03
CA PHE A 154 -20.80 10.22 0.52
C PHE A 154 -19.34 10.41 0.16
N TYR A 155 -18.48 9.77 0.91
CA TYR A 155 -17.09 9.52 0.52
C TYR A 155 -16.93 8.04 0.14
N GLU A 156 -16.61 7.76 -1.12
CA GLU A 156 -16.46 6.41 -1.67
C GLU A 156 -15.00 6.00 -1.68
N PHE A 157 -14.70 4.82 -1.16
CA PHE A 157 -13.38 4.20 -1.22
C PHE A 157 -13.50 2.68 -1.35
N LYS A 158 -12.38 2.02 -1.67
CA LYS A 158 -12.29 0.55 -1.77
C LYS A 158 -11.37 0.00 -0.70
N THR A 159 -11.73 -1.14 -0.12
CA THR A 159 -10.91 -1.82 0.89
C THR A 159 -10.98 -3.34 0.74
N PRO A 160 -9.87 -4.08 0.98
CA PRO A 160 -9.87 -5.53 1.05
C PRO A 160 -10.16 -6.07 2.45
N HIS A 161 -10.49 -5.24 3.41
CA HIS A 161 -10.75 -5.64 4.79
C HIS A 161 -11.76 -4.73 5.48
N PHE A 162 -12.38 -5.23 6.54
CA PHE A 162 -13.18 -4.44 7.47
C PHE A 162 -12.44 -4.22 8.79
N SER A 163 -12.56 -3.02 9.31
CA SER A 163 -11.91 -2.55 10.54
C SER A 163 -12.59 -1.25 11.00
N GLU A 164 -11.82 -0.39 11.67
CA GLU A 164 -12.18 0.98 12.00
C GLU A 164 -11.69 1.92 10.89
N PHE A 165 -12.61 2.73 10.38
CA PHE A 165 -12.35 3.78 9.39
C PHE A 165 -12.83 5.12 9.93
N ALA A 166 -12.27 6.21 9.39
CA ALA A 166 -12.81 7.53 9.69
C ALA A 166 -12.88 8.39 8.44
N LEU A 167 -13.80 9.36 8.44
CA LEU A 167 -13.74 10.53 7.59
C LEU A 167 -13.13 11.67 8.42
N VAL A 168 -12.07 12.28 7.90
CA VAL A 168 -11.29 13.30 8.61
C VAL A 168 -11.12 14.56 7.74
N ASP A 169 -11.00 15.73 8.38
CA ASP A 169 -10.50 16.93 7.72
C ASP A 169 -8.98 16.82 7.58
N THR A 170 -8.48 16.82 6.35
CA THR A 170 -7.04 16.68 6.08
C THR A 170 -6.20 17.85 6.60
N ALA A 171 -6.84 18.97 6.96
CA ALA A 171 -6.15 20.10 7.59
C ALA A 171 -5.95 19.91 9.11
N GLU A 172 -6.72 19.02 9.75
CA GLU A 172 -6.68 18.81 11.20
C GLU A 172 -5.82 17.61 11.62
N VAL A 173 -5.49 16.71 10.69
CA VAL A 173 -4.84 15.43 11.00
C VAL A 173 -3.60 15.16 10.16
N LYS A 174 -2.63 14.44 10.72
CA LYS A 174 -1.51 13.88 9.96
C LYS A 174 -1.91 12.55 9.34
N LEU A 175 -1.81 12.46 8.03
CA LEU A 175 -2.10 11.25 7.27
C LEU A 175 -0.81 10.52 6.90
N ASP A 176 -0.77 9.21 7.15
CA ASP A 176 0.43 8.39 6.88
C ASP A 176 0.79 8.34 5.38
N SER A 177 -0.19 8.54 4.49
CA SER A 177 0.04 8.60 3.04
C SER A 177 0.73 9.91 2.59
N ASP A 178 0.48 11.00 3.28
CA ASP A 178 1.10 12.28 2.95
C ASP A 178 2.57 12.27 3.41
N ASP A 179 2.86 11.67 4.58
CA ASP A 179 4.23 11.42 5.03
C ASP A 179 4.97 10.41 4.11
N LYS A 180 4.29 9.36 3.61
CA LYS A 180 4.90 8.38 2.67
C LYS A 180 5.19 9.00 1.31
N ASN A 181 4.31 9.85 0.78
CA ASN A 181 4.53 10.50 -0.52
C ASN A 181 5.64 11.55 -0.43
N ASP A 182 5.61 12.38 0.61
CA ASP A 182 6.66 13.36 0.90
C ASP A 182 7.99 12.65 1.23
N SER A 183 7.94 11.58 2.02
CA SER A 183 9.07 10.70 2.32
C SER A 183 9.64 10.04 1.05
N ALA A 184 8.79 9.54 0.15
CA ALA A 184 9.24 8.95 -1.11
C ALA A 184 9.88 10.00 -2.04
N ASP A 185 9.31 11.20 -2.12
CA ASP A 185 9.86 12.27 -2.95
C ASP A 185 11.16 12.83 -2.35
N LYS A 186 11.25 12.92 -1.04
CA LYS A 186 12.50 13.22 -0.33
C LYS A 186 13.54 12.11 -0.58
N ALA A 187 13.18 10.84 -0.51
CA ALA A 187 14.07 9.72 -0.82
C ALA A 187 14.54 9.74 -2.28
N LYS A 188 13.67 10.09 -3.24
CA LYS A 188 14.05 10.31 -4.66
C LYS A 188 15.02 11.47 -4.83
N SER A 189 14.88 12.52 -4.05
CA SER A 189 15.81 13.67 -4.05
C SER A 189 17.16 13.29 -3.48
N LEU A 190 17.20 12.71 -2.28
CA LEU A 190 18.43 12.28 -1.59
C LEU A 190 19.26 11.31 -2.44
N ILE A 191 18.62 10.32 -3.10
CA ILE A 191 19.36 9.35 -3.93
C ILE A 191 19.99 9.99 -5.16
N LYS A 192 19.39 11.04 -5.74
CA LYS A 192 19.96 11.79 -6.87
C LYS A 192 21.22 12.56 -6.47
N GLU A 193 21.33 12.99 -5.21
CA GLU A 193 22.50 13.65 -4.67
C GLU A 193 23.69 12.71 -4.45
N LEU A 194 23.48 11.41 -4.38
CA LEU A 194 24.55 10.43 -4.17
C LEU A 194 25.56 10.43 -5.33
N LYS A 195 26.75 10.93 -5.04
CA LYS A 195 27.88 10.95 -5.98
C LYS A 195 28.83 9.80 -5.68
N LEU A 196 28.49 8.61 -6.17
CA LEU A 196 29.29 7.41 -5.94
C LEU A 196 30.69 7.52 -6.58
N LYS A 197 31.70 6.98 -5.88
CA LYS A 197 33.00 6.64 -6.46
C LYS A 197 33.16 5.12 -6.37
N ALA A 198 33.68 4.49 -7.42
CA ALA A 198 33.88 3.05 -7.44
C ALA A 198 35.23 2.72 -8.11
N VAL A 199 35.85 1.67 -7.61
CA VAL A 199 37.10 1.13 -8.15
C VAL A 199 36.96 -0.36 -8.41
N SER A 200 37.64 -0.89 -9.40
CA SER A 200 37.77 -2.31 -9.63
C SER A 200 39.22 -2.75 -9.57
N SER A 201 39.50 -3.90 -9.00
CA SER A 201 40.84 -4.47 -8.83
C SER A 201 40.81 -5.99 -9.00
N LYS A 202 41.94 -6.59 -9.31
CA LYS A 202 42.13 -8.04 -9.27
C LYS A 202 42.13 -8.54 -7.83
N THR A 203 41.56 -9.71 -7.57
CA THR A 203 41.69 -10.40 -6.27
C THR A 203 42.22 -11.81 -6.38
N ALA A 204 42.05 -12.46 -7.54
CA ALA A 204 42.55 -13.78 -7.85
C ALA A 204 42.65 -13.95 -9.38
N LYS A 205 43.17 -15.09 -9.84
CA LYS A 205 43.44 -15.33 -11.30
C LYS A 205 42.34 -14.85 -12.25
N LYS A 206 41.07 -15.10 -11.97
CA LYS A 206 39.94 -14.66 -12.81
C LYS A 206 38.94 -13.73 -12.10
N ASN A 207 39.19 -13.43 -10.84
CA ASN A 207 38.25 -12.66 -10.01
C ASN A 207 38.52 -11.16 -10.08
N VAL A 208 37.45 -10.39 -10.11
CA VAL A 208 37.50 -8.92 -10.07
C VAL A 208 36.63 -8.45 -8.91
N LYS A 209 37.24 -7.69 -8.02
CA LYS A 209 36.56 -7.00 -6.92
C LYS A 209 36.17 -5.60 -7.34
N VAL A 210 34.90 -5.27 -7.22
CA VAL A 210 34.38 -3.91 -7.40
C VAL A 210 34.01 -3.37 -6.03
N THR A 211 34.56 -2.20 -5.67
CA THR A 211 34.33 -1.56 -4.37
C THR A 211 33.76 -0.18 -4.58
N VAL A 212 32.63 0.11 -3.93
CA VAL A 212 32.06 1.45 -3.84
C VAL A 212 32.77 2.19 -2.71
N LYS A 213 33.37 3.33 -3.04
CA LYS A 213 34.00 4.24 -2.08
C LYS A 213 32.96 5.25 -1.60
N MET A 214 32.86 5.40 -0.30
CA MET A 214 31.95 6.34 0.36
C MET A 214 32.75 7.50 0.97
N ASN A 215 32.18 8.69 0.94
CA ASN A 215 32.62 9.83 1.73
C ASN A 215 31.59 10.13 2.83
N SER A 216 31.90 11.06 3.72
CA SER A 216 31.01 11.46 4.81
C SER A 216 29.63 11.88 4.31
N LYS A 217 29.55 12.75 3.29
CA LYS A 217 28.28 13.19 2.70
C LYS A 217 27.41 12.02 2.23
N ASN A 218 27.98 11.07 1.48
CA ASN A 218 27.24 9.90 1.02
C ASN A 218 26.78 8.99 2.16
N ASN A 219 27.60 8.86 3.22
CA ASN A 219 27.20 8.08 4.40
C ASN A 219 26.02 8.75 5.13
N THR A 220 26.02 10.09 5.27
CA THR A 220 24.91 10.85 5.84
C THR A 220 23.63 10.66 5.04
N LEU A 221 23.66 10.81 3.71
CA LEU A 221 22.52 10.61 2.83
C LEU A 221 21.95 9.18 2.92
N ILE A 222 22.83 8.16 3.01
CA ILE A 222 22.37 6.76 3.15
C ILE A 222 21.79 6.51 4.54
N LYS A 223 22.35 7.13 5.58
CA LYS A 223 21.79 7.04 6.94
C LYS A 223 20.39 7.67 6.97
N GLU A 224 20.22 8.86 6.41
CA GLU A 224 18.92 9.55 6.34
C GLU A 224 17.88 8.69 5.60
N LEU A 225 18.22 8.08 4.45
CA LEU A 225 17.36 7.14 3.76
C LEU A 225 16.98 5.94 4.64
N SER A 226 17.93 5.43 5.43
CA SER A 226 17.67 4.31 6.35
C SER A 226 16.77 4.71 7.52
N ASP A 227 16.98 5.89 8.08
CA ASP A 227 16.16 6.47 9.17
C ASP A 227 14.71 6.72 8.72
N MET A 228 14.51 6.95 7.41
CA MET A 228 13.20 7.04 6.76
C MET A 228 12.58 5.66 6.39
N GLY A 229 13.21 4.54 6.80
CA GLY A 229 12.72 3.18 6.54
C GLY A 229 13.10 2.57 5.19
N TYR A 230 13.85 3.30 4.34
CA TYR A 230 14.26 2.78 3.04
C TYR A 230 15.55 1.95 3.08
N THR A 231 15.62 0.93 2.21
CA THR A 231 16.83 0.12 2.05
C THR A 231 17.62 0.54 0.83
N VAL A 232 18.92 0.80 0.99
CA VAL A 232 19.82 1.11 -0.12
C VAL A 232 20.64 -0.11 -0.51
N LYS A 233 20.47 -0.57 -1.75
CA LYS A 233 21.24 -1.68 -2.34
C LYS A 233 22.09 -1.17 -3.49
N TYR A 234 23.21 -1.85 -3.80
CA TYR A 234 24.11 -1.49 -4.89
C TYR A 234 23.92 -2.46 -6.05
N ARG A 235 23.58 -1.92 -7.22
CA ARG A 235 23.44 -2.69 -8.46
C ARG A 235 24.70 -2.53 -9.31
N TYR A 236 25.34 -3.66 -9.59
CA TYR A 236 26.59 -3.75 -10.33
C TYR A 236 26.33 -4.18 -11.76
N TYR A 237 27.04 -3.55 -12.68
CA TYR A 237 26.94 -3.80 -14.12
C TYR A 237 28.33 -4.12 -14.66
N ARG A 238 28.39 -4.96 -15.69
CA ARG A 238 29.63 -5.38 -16.34
C ARG A 238 29.51 -5.27 -17.85
N SER A 239 30.61 -4.90 -18.52
CA SER A 239 30.78 -4.97 -19.97
C SER A 239 32.21 -5.38 -20.32
N VAL A 240 32.38 -5.95 -21.50
CA VAL A 240 33.70 -6.12 -22.16
C VAL A 240 34.04 -4.91 -23.05
N LYS A 241 33.12 -3.99 -23.28
CA LYS A 241 33.29 -2.74 -24.02
C LYS A 241 33.18 -1.53 -23.08
N LYS A 242 34.09 -0.57 -23.20
CA LYS A 242 34.14 0.59 -22.29
C LYS A 242 32.91 1.48 -22.39
N ALA A 243 32.39 1.72 -23.59
CA ALA A 243 31.35 2.74 -23.81
C ALA A 243 29.92 2.17 -23.80
N SER A 244 29.72 0.88 -24.00
CA SER A 244 28.40 0.32 -24.28
C SER A 244 28.18 -1.10 -23.73
N LYS A 245 26.95 -1.61 -23.89
CA LYS A 245 26.56 -3.01 -23.58
C LYS A 245 26.84 -3.43 -22.13
N TYR A 246 26.51 -2.57 -21.17
CA TYR A 246 26.55 -2.93 -19.75
C TYR A 246 25.33 -3.72 -19.35
N THR A 247 25.53 -4.92 -18.81
CA THR A 247 24.47 -5.76 -18.26
C THR A 247 24.53 -5.77 -16.74
N ALA A 248 23.39 -5.77 -16.07
CA ALA A 248 23.33 -5.94 -14.63
C ALA A 248 23.80 -7.35 -14.25
N VAL A 249 24.72 -7.45 -13.30
CA VAL A 249 25.29 -8.76 -12.89
C VAL A 249 24.93 -9.15 -11.47
N LYS A 250 24.68 -8.18 -10.59
CA LYS A 250 24.25 -8.43 -9.21
C LYS A 250 23.71 -7.16 -8.54
N THR A 251 22.74 -7.34 -7.65
CA THR A 251 22.32 -6.34 -6.65
C THR A 251 22.65 -6.87 -5.25
N LYS A 252 23.27 -6.04 -4.39
CA LYS A 252 23.70 -6.41 -3.04
C LYS A 252 23.52 -5.26 -2.06
N ASN A 253 23.32 -5.58 -0.79
CA ASN A 253 23.33 -4.60 0.30
C ASN A 253 24.77 -4.13 0.63
N THR A 254 25.78 -4.90 0.24
CA THR A 254 27.19 -4.60 0.53
C THR A 254 27.83 -3.72 -0.56
N LYS A 255 28.72 -2.83 -0.14
CA LYS A 255 29.50 -1.93 -1.00
C LYS A 255 30.57 -2.67 -1.86
N THR A 256 30.58 -3.99 -1.82
CA THR A 256 31.57 -4.80 -2.52
C THR A 256 30.90 -5.94 -3.29
N TYR A 257 31.32 -6.10 -4.54
CA TYR A 257 30.94 -7.20 -5.41
C TYR A 257 32.20 -7.89 -5.95
N ILE A 258 32.26 -9.22 -5.85
CA ILE A 258 33.34 -10.04 -6.45
C ILE A 258 32.75 -10.78 -7.66
N ASN A 259 33.27 -10.49 -8.82
CA ASN A 259 32.94 -11.25 -10.04
C ASN A 259 33.88 -12.46 -10.15
N THR A 260 33.33 -13.64 -9.92
CA THR A 260 34.04 -14.93 -10.04
C THR A 260 33.89 -15.58 -11.43
N LYS A 261 33.00 -15.04 -12.27
CA LYS A 261 32.66 -15.56 -13.60
C LYS A 261 33.39 -14.82 -14.74
N GLY A 262 34.61 -14.34 -14.48
CA GLY A 262 35.44 -13.71 -15.50
C GLY A 262 36.07 -14.74 -16.45
N LYS A 263 36.10 -14.47 -17.75
CA LYS A 263 36.87 -15.26 -18.72
C LYS A 263 38.33 -14.84 -18.65
N ARG A 264 39.26 -15.79 -18.70
CA ARG A 264 40.72 -15.51 -18.70
C ARG A 264 41.10 -14.60 -19.87
N GLY A 265 42.03 -13.68 -19.66
CA GLY A 265 42.53 -12.75 -20.67
C GLY A 265 41.55 -11.61 -21.03
N SER A 266 40.28 -11.69 -20.60
CA SER A 266 39.29 -10.69 -20.92
C SER A 266 39.42 -9.44 -20.07
N LYS A 267 39.27 -8.27 -20.69
CA LYS A 267 39.21 -6.97 -20.01
C LYS A 267 37.76 -6.65 -19.69
N TYR A 268 37.50 -6.32 -18.43
CA TYR A 268 36.16 -5.98 -17.95
C TYR A 268 36.10 -4.53 -17.47
N TYR A 269 34.95 -3.91 -17.78
CA TYR A 269 34.55 -2.61 -17.32
C TYR A 269 33.34 -2.75 -16.42
N TYR A 270 33.31 -1.99 -15.35
CA TYR A 270 32.22 -2.03 -14.38
C TYR A 270 31.57 -0.68 -14.20
N LYS A 271 30.28 -0.69 -13.95
CA LYS A 271 29.50 0.44 -13.47
C LYS A 271 28.72 0.02 -12.24
N VAL A 272 28.37 0.99 -11.41
CA VAL A 272 27.56 0.78 -10.21
C VAL A 272 26.63 1.95 -10.00
N ARG A 273 25.45 1.68 -9.44
CA ARG A 273 24.54 2.67 -8.89
C ARG A 273 23.98 2.20 -7.56
N ALA A 274 23.57 3.14 -6.73
CA ALA A 274 22.74 2.87 -5.58
C ALA A 274 21.27 2.82 -6.03
N VAL A 275 20.48 1.94 -5.42
CA VAL A 275 19.04 1.76 -5.68
C VAL A 275 18.34 1.76 -4.34
N VAL A 276 17.33 2.60 -4.18
CA VAL A 276 16.51 2.72 -2.98
C VAL A 276 15.28 1.84 -3.14
N TYR A 277 15.01 1.08 -2.10
CA TYR A 277 13.87 0.17 -2.02
C TYR A 277 12.97 0.54 -0.83
N ASP A 278 11.66 0.45 -1.05
CA ASP A 278 10.64 0.34 -0.03
C ASP A 278 10.16 -1.12 -0.05
N GLY A 279 10.52 -1.90 0.96
CA GLY A 279 10.40 -3.36 0.88
C GLY A 279 11.11 -3.93 -0.36
N ASP A 280 10.35 -4.54 -1.27
CA ASP A 280 10.85 -5.07 -2.55
C ASP A 280 10.65 -4.11 -3.74
N LYS A 281 9.92 -3.00 -3.54
CA LYS A 281 9.65 -2.01 -4.58
C LYS A 281 10.81 -1.05 -4.76
N VAL A 282 11.25 -0.83 -5.99
CA VAL A 282 12.25 0.19 -6.33
C VAL A 282 11.59 1.57 -6.35
N ILE A 283 12.05 2.47 -5.48
CA ILE A 283 11.56 3.85 -5.41
C ILE A 283 12.36 4.77 -6.34
N SER A 284 13.70 4.67 -6.30
CA SER A 284 14.57 5.50 -7.13
C SER A 284 15.98 4.94 -7.20
N GLN A 285 16.83 5.57 -8.00
CA GLN A 285 18.22 5.14 -8.19
C GLN A 285 19.16 6.32 -8.49
N SER A 286 20.40 6.22 -8.01
CA SER A 286 21.43 7.23 -8.28
C SER A 286 21.91 7.19 -9.74
N ALA A 287 22.66 8.22 -10.13
CA ALA A 287 23.39 8.19 -11.39
C ALA A 287 24.32 6.96 -11.48
N LEU A 288 24.43 6.42 -12.69
CA LEU A 288 25.28 5.27 -12.97
C LEU A 288 26.75 5.70 -13.01
N LYS A 289 27.59 5.13 -12.14
CA LYS A 289 29.00 5.50 -12.02
C LYS A 289 29.91 4.45 -12.63
N GLN A 290 30.77 4.87 -13.56
CA GLN A 290 31.88 4.08 -14.10
C GLN A 290 32.95 3.85 -13.02
N CYS A 291 33.43 2.62 -12.86
CA CYS A 291 34.60 2.33 -12.03
C CYS A 291 35.87 2.96 -12.64
N LYS A 292 36.74 3.49 -11.78
CA LYS A 292 37.95 4.21 -12.18
C LYS A 292 38.86 3.35 -13.07
N TYR A 293 38.97 2.05 -12.79
CA TYR A 293 39.88 1.14 -13.51
C TYR A 293 39.09 0.05 -14.26
N ALA A 294 39.58 -0.29 -15.44
CA ALA A 294 39.21 -1.53 -16.09
C ALA A 294 40.16 -2.64 -15.62
N VAL A 295 39.70 -3.85 -15.46
CA VAL A 295 40.50 -4.97 -15.01
C VAL A 295 40.58 -6.03 -16.08
N ARG A 296 41.81 -6.40 -16.46
CA ARG A 296 42.09 -7.57 -17.29
C ARG A 296 42.28 -8.78 -16.36
N THR A 297 41.50 -9.84 -16.58
CA THR A 297 41.75 -11.12 -15.93
C THR A 297 43.04 -11.74 -16.48
N TRP A 298 43.72 -12.57 -15.70
CA TRP A 298 44.97 -13.15 -16.14
C TRP A 298 44.82 -13.98 -17.41
N SER A 299 45.64 -13.78 -18.42
CA SER A 299 46.02 -14.82 -19.39
C SER A 299 46.75 -15.94 -18.62
N LYS A 300 46.92 -17.08 -19.16
CA LYS A 300 47.63 -18.19 -18.50
C LYS A 300 48.82 -17.73 -17.70
#